data_830d7fbc62791ddf30c730a845f5f97d
#
_entry.id   830d7fbc62791ddf30c730a845f5f97d
#
_cell.length_a   1.000
_cell.length_b   1.000
_cell.length_c   1.000
_cell.angle_alpha   90.00
_cell.angle_beta   90.00
_cell.angle_gamma   90.00
#
_symmetry.space_group_name_H-M   'P 1'
#
loop_
_entity.id
_entity.type
_entity.pdbx_description
1 polymer ?
#
loop_
_entity_poly.entity_id
_entity_poly.type
_entity_poly.pdbx_seq_one_letter_code
_entity_poly.pdbx_strand_id
1 'polypeptide(L)'
;LSIDHLKMGLIRSRQTSLTPEQDGELTAYLWPIVREMVKTAIENRQNLIVEGCYIPFNWKESFSESYLAEIRYLCLVMSERYIREHFGEILSHANDIEQRLDDGIEQQQMQQHLLRENAENLEQCRRHGCDYLLIDAEYPQEIILNV
;
A
#
# COMPACT_ATOMS: atom_id res chain seq x y z
N LEU A 1 9.21 6.94 -3.07
CA LEU A 1 8.08 7.27 -3.93
C LEU A 1 6.79 6.92 -3.23
N SER A 2 6.00 7.92 -2.86
CA SER A 2 4.62 7.73 -2.43
C SER A 2 3.72 7.56 -3.66
N ILE A 3 3.02 6.42 -3.76
CA ILE A 3 2.08 6.19 -4.86
C ILE A 3 0.83 7.08 -4.67
N ASP A 4 0.46 7.42 -3.43
CA ASP A 4 -0.64 8.35 -3.16
C ASP A 4 -0.34 9.76 -3.70
N HIS A 5 0.87 10.26 -3.54
CA HIS A 5 1.26 11.53 -4.14
C HIS A 5 1.25 11.48 -5.67
N LEU A 6 1.72 10.38 -6.27
CA LEU A 6 1.64 10.17 -7.72
C LEU A 6 0.19 10.14 -8.18
N LYS A 7 -0.67 9.39 -7.50
CA LYS A 7 -2.12 9.33 -7.75
C LYS A 7 -2.74 10.73 -7.76
N MET A 8 -2.56 11.47 -6.67
CA MET A 8 -3.15 12.81 -6.54
C MET A 8 -2.58 13.80 -7.56
N GLY A 9 -1.30 13.68 -7.91
CA GLY A 9 -0.69 14.44 -8.98
C GLY A 9 -1.37 14.21 -10.33
N LEU A 10 -1.61 12.96 -10.70
CA LEU A 10 -2.27 12.58 -11.94
C LEU A 10 -3.76 12.99 -11.99
N ILE A 11 -4.49 12.82 -10.89
CA ILE A 11 -5.89 13.23 -10.78
C ILE A 11 -5.99 14.75 -10.88
N ARG A 12 -5.26 15.51 -10.07
CA ARG A 12 -5.34 16.98 -10.02
C ARG A 12 -4.86 17.65 -11.31
N SER A 13 -3.89 17.04 -11.98
CA SER A 13 -3.41 17.50 -13.30
C SER A 13 -4.31 17.05 -14.47
N ARG A 14 -5.41 16.34 -14.18
CA ARG A 14 -6.36 15.82 -15.17
C ARG A 14 -5.75 14.87 -16.20
N GLN A 15 -4.69 14.12 -15.81
CA GLN A 15 -4.12 13.06 -16.63
C GLN A 15 -4.98 11.78 -16.60
N THR A 16 -5.89 11.67 -15.63
CA THR A 16 -6.90 10.63 -15.53
C THR A 16 -8.24 11.24 -15.09
N SER A 17 -9.33 10.58 -15.43
CA SER A 17 -10.69 10.89 -14.95
C SER A 17 -11.10 10.04 -13.75
N LEU A 18 -10.21 9.16 -13.27
CA LEU A 18 -10.47 8.35 -12.08
C LEU A 18 -10.55 9.22 -10.82
N THR A 19 -11.35 8.77 -9.87
CA THR A 19 -11.51 9.42 -8.56
C THR A 19 -10.81 8.64 -7.46
N PRO A 20 -10.48 9.25 -6.31
CA PRO A 20 -9.76 8.57 -5.22
C PRO A 20 -10.46 7.33 -4.67
N GLU A 21 -11.77 7.17 -4.89
CA GLU A 21 -12.58 6.05 -4.41
C GLU A 21 -12.51 4.82 -5.32
N GLN A 22 -11.92 4.94 -6.50
CA GLN A 22 -11.84 3.88 -7.51
C GLN A 22 -10.54 3.08 -7.37
N ASP A 23 -10.30 2.47 -6.21
CA ASP A 23 -9.01 1.83 -5.87
C ASP A 23 -8.58 0.71 -6.83
N GLY A 24 -9.53 -0.09 -7.31
CA GLY A 24 -9.22 -1.17 -8.26
C GLY A 24 -8.73 -0.65 -9.61
N GLU A 25 -9.44 0.34 -10.16
CA GLU A 25 -9.07 1.00 -11.42
C GLU A 25 -7.80 1.82 -11.26
N LEU A 26 -7.61 2.47 -10.11
CA LEU A 26 -6.38 3.19 -9.79
C LEU A 26 -5.18 2.26 -9.71
N THR A 27 -5.32 1.08 -9.11
CA THR A 27 -4.25 0.07 -9.09
C THR A 27 -3.87 -0.33 -10.52
N ALA A 28 -4.84 -0.65 -11.37
CA ALA A 28 -4.60 -1.01 -12.76
C ALA A 28 -3.96 0.12 -13.58
N TYR A 29 -4.29 1.38 -13.27
CA TYR A 29 -3.75 2.56 -13.95
C TYR A 29 -2.34 2.92 -13.47
N LEU A 30 -2.10 2.89 -12.15
CA LEU A 30 -0.85 3.35 -11.54
C LEU A 30 0.26 2.31 -11.62
N TRP A 31 -0.06 1.03 -11.44
CA TRP A 31 0.94 -0.02 -11.38
C TRP A 31 1.87 -0.10 -12.60
N PRO A 32 1.40 -0.01 -13.85
CA PRO A 32 2.30 0.02 -15.00
C PRO A 32 3.32 1.17 -14.94
N ILE A 33 2.92 2.34 -14.44
CA ILE A 33 3.81 3.51 -14.29
C ILE A 33 4.85 3.24 -13.21
N VAL A 34 4.41 2.83 -12.02
CA VAL A 34 5.29 2.53 -10.87
C VAL A 34 6.27 1.42 -11.21
N ARG A 35 5.82 0.36 -11.87
CA ARG A 35 6.67 -0.73 -12.34
C ARG A 35 7.84 -0.25 -13.20
N GLU A 36 7.59 0.61 -14.18
CA GLU A 36 8.65 1.12 -15.04
C GLU A 36 9.58 2.09 -14.31
N MET A 37 9.08 2.82 -13.30
CA MET A 37 9.92 3.62 -12.41
C MET A 37 10.86 2.74 -11.57
N VAL A 38 10.36 1.62 -11.05
CA VAL A 38 11.19 0.63 -10.32
C VAL A 38 12.28 0.07 -11.22
N LYS A 39 11.94 -0.37 -12.45
CA LYS A 39 12.94 -0.86 -13.41
C LYS A 39 14.00 0.18 -13.70
N THR A 40 13.59 1.44 -13.95
CA THR A 40 14.50 2.54 -14.20
C THR A 40 15.48 2.77 -13.04
N ALA A 41 15.01 2.71 -11.80
CA ALA A 41 15.86 2.85 -10.62
C ALA A 41 16.90 1.71 -10.54
N ILE A 42 16.49 0.47 -10.78
CA ILE A 42 17.38 -0.70 -10.78
C ILE A 42 18.43 -0.57 -11.88
N GLU A 43 18.04 -0.24 -13.12
CA GLU A 43 18.93 -0.07 -14.27
C GLU A 43 19.98 1.03 -14.04
N ASN A 44 19.60 2.08 -13.33
CA ASN A 44 20.48 3.18 -12.96
C ASN A 44 21.23 2.96 -11.63
N ARG A 45 21.09 1.78 -10.99
CA ARG A 45 21.71 1.45 -9.70
C ARG A 45 21.35 2.45 -8.60
N GLN A 46 20.10 2.88 -8.57
CA GLN A 46 19.56 3.81 -7.59
C GLN A 46 18.74 3.08 -6.55
N ASN A 47 18.90 3.47 -5.29
CA ASN A 47 18.00 3.00 -4.24
C ASN A 47 16.64 3.71 -4.36
N LEU A 48 15.55 2.94 -4.34
CA LEU A 48 14.21 3.46 -4.40
C LEU A 48 13.33 2.74 -3.35
N ILE A 49 12.67 3.50 -2.50
CA ILE A 49 11.59 3.00 -1.66
C ILE A 49 10.28 3.43 -2.32
N VAL A 50 9.40 2.47 -2.54
CA VAL A 50 8.04 2.69 -3.04
C VAL A 50 7.08 2.30 -1.93
N GLU A 51 6.14 3.17 -1.59
CA GLU A 51 5.10 2.90 -0.60
C GLU A 51 3.72 3.29 -1.14
N GLY A 52 2.69 2.57 -0.69
CA GLY A 52 1.29 2.79 -1.04
C GLY A 52 0.52 1.50 -1.24
N CYS A 53 -0.81 1.60 -1.30
CA CYS A 53 -1.72 0.45 -1.42
C CYS A 53 -1.95 -0.04 -2.86
N TYR A 54 -1.43 0.66 -3.87
CA TYR A 54 -1.68 0.37 -5.29
C TYR A 54 -0.64 -0.57 -5.92
N ILE A 55 -0.03 -1.44 -5.12
CA ILE A 55 0.87 -2.51 -5.58
C ILE A 55 0.07 -3.81 -5.59
N PRO A 56 -0.18 -4.45 -6.75
CA PRO A 56 -0.96 -5.67 -6.80
C PRO A 56 -0.20 -6.84 -6.16
N PHE A 57 -0.90 -7.77 -5.51
CA PHE A 57 -0.26 -8.90 -4.83
C PHE A 57 0.48 -9.86 -5.78
N ASN A 58 0.08 -9.91 -7.05
CA ASN A 58 0.79 -10.65 -8.09
C ASN A 58 1.92 -9.84 -8.76
N TRP A 59 2.43 -8.79 -8.11
CA TRP A 59 3.45 -7.89 -8.62
C TRP A 59 4.69 -8.58 -9.23
N LYS A 60 5.04 -9.76 -8.70
CA LYS A 60 6.19 -10.55 -9.19
C LYS A 60 6.07 -10.92 -10.66
N GLU A 61 4.85 -11.15 -11.15
CA GLU A 61 4.58 -11.51 -12.56
C GLU A 61 4.96 -10.38 -13.54
N SER A 62 5.12 -9.16 -13.03
CA SER A 62 5.45 -7.98 -13.82
C SER A 62 6.96 -7.79 -14.06
N PHE A 63 7.81 -8.64 -13.47
CA PHE A 63 9.25 -8.52 -13.51
C PHE A 63 9.93 -9.82 -13.95
N SER A 64 11.06 -9.70 -14.67
CA SER A 64 11.94 -10.83 -14.92
C SER A 64 12.74 -11.19 -13.67
N GLU A 65 13.34 -12.40 -13.65
CA GLU A 65 14.17 -12.87 -12.53
C GLU A 65 15.30 -11.90 -12.16
N SER A 66 15.89 -11.23 -13.16
CA SER A 66 16.97 -10.26 -12.94
C SER A 66 16.52 -9.03 -12.15
N TYR A 67 15.27 -8.55 -12.36
CA TYR A 67 14.72 -7.47 -11.55
C TYR A 67 14.26 -7.97 -10.18
N LEU A 68 13.66 -9.17 -10.11
CA LEU A 68 13.19 -9.73 -8.85
C LEU A 68 14.31 -9.93 -7.83
N ALA A 69 15.54 -10.19 -8.28
CA ALA A 69 16.71 -10.30 -7.41
C ALA A 69 17.02 -9.01 -6.65
N GLU A 70 16.67 -7.86 -7.23
CA GLU A 70 16.94 -6.52 -6.67
C GLU A 70 15.75 -5.92 -5.90
N ILE A 71 14.58 -6.59 -5.89
CA ILE A 71 13.37 -6.08 -5.25
C ILE A 71 13.13 -6.79 -3.92
N ARG A 72 12.81 -6.01 -2.90
CA ARG A 72 12.27 -6.49 -1.63
C ARG A 72 10.88 -5.91 -1.44
N TYR A 73 9.94 -6.76 -1.06
CA TYR A 73 8.55 -6.40 -0.85
C TYR A 73 8.15 -6.74 0.58
N LEU A 74 7.39 -5.86 1.20
CA LEU A 74 6.80 -6.12 2.50
C LEU A 74 5.41 -5.50 2.56
N CYS A 75 4.41 -6.31 2.91
CA CYS A 75 3.07 -5.83 3.22
C CYS A 75 2.92 -5.68 4.74
N LEU A 76 2.49 -4.51 5.18
CA LEU A 76 2.13 -4.28 6.58
C LEU A 76 0.67 -4.65 6.78
N VAL A 77 0.40 -5.55 7.71
CA VAL A 77 -0.95 -6.05 8.01
C VAL A 77 -1.23 -5.91 9.48
N MET A 78 -2.29 -5.22 9.83
CA MET A 78 -2.75 -5.12 11.21
C MET A 78 -3.66 -6.30 11.56
N SER A 79 -3.45 -6.91 12.73
CA SER A 79 -4.36 -7.94 13.24
C SER A 79 -5.70 -7.33 13.66
N GLU A 80 -6.74 -8.16 13.73
CA GLU A 80 -8.04 -7.75 14.27
C GLU A 80 -7.90 -7.20 15.69
N ARG A 81 -7.07 -7.83 16.52
CA ARG A 81 -6.79 -7.39 17.89
C ARG A 81 -6.20 -6.00 17.90
N TYR A 82 -5.14 -5.76 17.12
CA TYR A 82 -4.47 -4.47 17.05
C TYR A 82 -5.44 -3.36 16.60
N ILE A 83 -6.21 -3.59 15.55
CA ILE A 83 -7.19 -2.62 15.04
C ILE A 83 -8.21 -2.27 16.13
N ARG A 84 -8.73 -3.25 16.88
CA ARG A 84 -9.72 -2.98 17.91
C ARG A 84 -9.16 -2.24 19.11
N GLU A 85 -7.96 -2.61 19.55
CA GLU A 85 -7.31 -2.01 20.73
C GLU A 85 -6.76 -0.60 20.44
N HIS A 86 -6.29 -0.32 19.22
CA HIS A 86 -5.62 0.92 18.83
C HIS A 86 -6.40 1.77 17.82
N PHE A 87 -7.70 1.55 17.66
CA PHE A 87 -8.48 2.22 16.62
C PHE A 87 -8.43 3.75 16.69
N GLY A 88 -8.46 4.32 17.90
CA GLY A 88 -8.36 5.77 18.09
C GLY A 88 -7.01 6.35 17.63
N GLU A 89 -5.92 5.60 17.86
CA GLU A 89 -4.58 5.97 17.41
C GLU A 89 -4.49 5.89 15.88
N ILE A 90 -4.99 4.81 15.28
CA ILE A 90 -5.03 4.65 13.82
C ILE A 90 -5.77 5.82 13.18
N LEU A 91 -6.93 6.21 13.72
CA LEU A 91 -7.70 7.35 13.22
C LEU A 91 -6.93 8.68 13.32
N SER A 92 -6.14 8.87 14.37
CA SER A 92 -5.37 10.11 14.53
C SER A 92 -4.32 10.31 13.43
N HIS A 93 -3.87 9.22 12.80
CA HIS A 93 -2.89 9.22 11.69
C HIS A 93 -3.52 9.05 10.30
N ALA A 94 -4.83 8.87 10.20
CA ALA A 94 -5.49 8.55 8.93
C ALA A 94 -5.36 9.65 7.85
N ASN A 95 -5.11 10.89 8.27
CA ASN A 95 -4.95 12.03 7.36
C ASN A 95 -3.50 12.50 7.17
N ASP A 96 -2.50 11.74 7.65
CA ASP A 96 -1.10 12.19 7.61
C ASP A 96 -0.56 12.28 6.17
N ILE A 97 -1.03 11.44 5.26
CA ILE A 97 -0.59 11.42 3.86
C ILE A 97 -1.63 12.06 2.94
N GLU A 98 -2.90 11.78 3.13
CA GLU A 98 -4.01 12.27 2.31
C GLU A 98 -5.23 12.57 3.17
N GLN A 99 -5.81 13.76 3.03
CA GLN A 99 -7.05 14.11 3.73
C GLN A 99 -8.25 13.44 3.06
N ARG A 100 -8.74 12.37 3.66
CA ARG A 100 -9.92 11.61 3.21
C ARG A 100 -11.07 11.59 4.21
N LEU A 101 -10.85 12.00 5.47
CA LEU A 101 -11.80 11.77 6.56
C LEU A 101 -12.86 12.87 6.74
N ASP A 102 -13.14 13.68 5.72
CA ASP A 102 -14.13 14.76 5.85
C ASP A 102 -15.57 14.37 5.49
N ASP A 103 -15.84 13.10 5.16
CA ASP A 103 -17.06 12.69 4.46
C ASP A 103 -18.12 12.03 5.33
N GLY A 104 -18.11 12.24 6.65
CA GLY A 104 -19.21 11.81 7.54
C GLY A 104 -19.40 10.29 7.65
N ILE A 105 -18.38 9.48 7.31
CA ILE A 105 -18.40 8.05 7.52
C ILE A 105 -18.36 7.79 9.02
N GLU A 106 -19.33 7.05 9.56
CA GLU A 106 -19.32 6.67 10.96
C GLU A 106 -18.08 5.87 11.32
N GLN A 107 -17.43 6.18 12.44
CA GLN A 107 -16.20 5.52 12.91
C GLN A 107 -16.33 3.99 12.95
N GLN A 108 -17.52 3.48 13.24
CA GLN A 108 -17.80 2.05 13.26
C GLN A 108 -17.70 1.41 11.86
N GLN A 109 -18.16 2.09 10.83
CA GLN A 109 -18.04 1.61 9.44
C GLN A 109 -16.60 1.60 8.99
N MET A 110 -15.82 2.61 9.39
CA MET A 110 -14.39 2.69 9.10
C MET A 110 -13.60 1.57 9.78
N GLN A 111 -13.90 1.25 11.05
CA GLN A 111 -13.27 0.13 11.74
C GLN A 111 -13.56 -1.20 11.05
N GLN A 112 -14.81 -1.43 10.64
CA GLN A 112 -15.20 -2.65 9.92
C GLN A 112 -14.54 -2.73 8.54
N HIS A 113 -14.37 -1.62 7.86
CA HIS A 113 -13.64 -1.55 6.60
C HIS A 113 -12.18 -1.96 6.80
N LEU A 114 -11.48 -1.37 7.77
CA LEU A 114 -10.11 -1.72 8.11
C LEU A 114 -9.92 -3.19 8.48
N LEU A 115 -10.83 -3.75 9.27
CA LEU A 115 -10.80 -5.16 9.64
C LEU A 115 -10.87 -6.07 8.41
N ARG A 116 -11.81 -5.78 7.50
CA ARG A 116 -11.98 -6.55 6.27
C ARG A 116 -10.79 -6.43 5.34
N GLU A 117 -10.32 -5.21 5.10
CA GLU A 117 -9.19 -4.93 4.22
C GLU A 117 -7.91 -5.62 4.71
N ASN A 118 -7.59 -5.54 5.99
CA ASN A 118 -6.40 -6.20 6.53
C ASN A 118 -6.51 -7.74 6.50
N ALA A 119 -7.70 -8.30 6.72
CA ALA A 119 -7.92 -9.73 6.57
C ALA A 119 -7.73 -10.18 5.12
N GLU A 120 -8.26 -9.43 4.16
CA GLU A 120 -8.08 -9.67 2.73
C GLU A 120 -6.60 -9.55 2.32
N ASN A 121 -5.90 -8.52 2.78
CA ASN A 121 -4.48 -8.32 2.50
C ASN A 121 -3.64 -9.50 3.02
N LEU A 122 -3.92 -10.01 4.22
CA LEU A 122 -3.24 -11.17 4.77
C LEU A 122 -3.48 -12.42 3.93
N GLU A 123 -4.71 -12.65 3.49
CA GLU A 123 -5.06 -13.76 2.62
C GLU A 123 -4.35 -13.66 1.26
N GLN A 124 -4.34 -12.48 0.66
CA GLN A 124 -3.67 -12.24 -0.62
C GLN A 124 -2.15 -12.42 -0.52
N CYS A 125 -1.53 -11.93 0.56
CA CYS A 125 -0.10 -12.17 0.80
C CYS A 125 0.21 -13.67 0.85
N ARG A 126 -0.59 -14.46 1.57
CA ARG A 126 -0.42 -15.90 1.66
C ARG A 126 -0.62 -16.60 0.31
N ARG A 127 -1.64 -16.20 -0.44
CA ARG A 127 -1.96 -16.76 -1.76
C ARG A 127 -0.86 -16.52 -2.79
N HIS A 128 -0.26 -15.32 -2.79
CA HIS A 128 0.74 -14.91 -3.78
C HIS A 128 2.19 -15.06 -3.27
N GLY A 129 2.40 -15.60 -2.07
CA GLY A 129 3.74 -15.76 -1.51
C GLY A 129 4.45 -14.42 -1.33
N CYS A 130 3.73 -13.39 -0.90
CA CYS A 130 4.28 -12.10 -0.54
C CYS A 130 4.74 -12.09 0.92
N ASP A 131 5.87 -11.45 1.18
CA ASP A 131 6.32 -11.21 2.54
C ASP A 131 5.39 -10.20 3.23
N TYR A 132 5.06 -10.45 4.49
CA TYR A 132 4.23 -9.54 5.27
C TYR A 132 4.70 -9.47 6.72
N LEU A 133 4.44 -8.32 7.36
CA LEU A 133 4.64 -8.10 8.78
C LEU A 133 3.26 -7.96 9.45
N LEU A 134 2.94 -8.90 10.34
CA LEU A 134 1.71 -8.84 11.12
C LEU A 134 1.93 -7.97 12.36
N ILE A 135 1.23 -6.84 12.42
CA ILE A 135 1.21 -5.91 13.55
C ILE A 135 0.10 -6.37 14.50
N ASP A 136 0.47 -6.96 15.64
CA ASP A 136 -0.49 -7.57 16.57
C ASP A 136 -0.58 -6.90 17.94
N ALA A 137 0.54 -6.53 18.55
CA ALA A 137 0.58 -5.92 19.88
C ALA A 137 1.00 -4.46 19.85
N GLU A 138 2.09 -4.15 19.16
CA GLU A 138 2.65 -2.80 19.06
C GLU A 138 3.04 -2.51 17.61
N TYR A 139 2.92 -1.23 17.19
CA TYR A 139 3.42 -0.81 15.89
C TYR A 139 4.96 -0.79 15.95
N PRO A 140 5.66 -1.45 15.02
CA PRO A 140 7.12 -1.50 15.05
C PRO A 140 7.73 -0.11 14.85
N GLN A 141 8.67 0.26 15.70
CA GLN A 141 9.42 1.52 15.55
C GLN A 141 10.40 1.48 14.39
N GLU A 142 10.88 0.28 14.04
CA GLU A 142 11.80 0.04 12.92
C GLU A 142 11.35 -1.18 12.14
N ILE A 143 11.40 -1.08 10.82
CA ILE A 143 11.15 -2.18 9.91
C ILE A 143 12.48 -2.55 9.26
N ILE A 144 13.03 -3.70 9.61
CA ILE A 144 14.28 -4.21 9.04
C ILE A 144 13.93 -5.07 7.83
N LEU A 145 14.24 -4.56 6.64
CA LEU A 145 14.24 -5.36 5.43
C LEU A 145 15.61 -6.05 5.33
N ASN A 146 15.63 -7.37 5.40
CA ASN A 146 16.85 -8.12 5.13
C ASN A 146 17.22 -7.94 3.65
N VAL A 147 18.25 -7.15 3.43
CA VAL A 147 18.79 -6.83 2.10
C VAL A 147 19.80 -7.90 1.70
#